data_0bc0bfa28f3bf9363607736067d34a87
#
_entry.id   0bc0bfa28f3bf9363607736067d34a87
#
_cell.length_a   1.000
_cell.length_b   1.000
_cell.length_c   1.000
_cell.angle_alpha   90.00
_cell.angle_beta   90.00
_cell.angle_gamma   90.00
#
_symmetry.space_group_name_H-M   'P 1'
#
loop_
_entity.id
_entity.type
_entity.pdbx_description
1 polymer ?
#
loop_
_entity_poly.entity_id
_entity_poly.type
_entity_poly.pdbx_seq_one_letter_code
_entity_poly.pdbx_strand_id
1 'polypeptide(L)'
;MTTKALLHILIVDDEDSFRLSLEMALKMSNSFVVQSCDSGDTAVEIMKKEHFDVVILDHRMPGMSGLEVLQWMNEQKLAIPVIMITAAGSETVAVEALKHGVYDYIRKDQIDVDRLSMAIKGVHERYLYRKGIIEREAEDRLLKEKQKELDALQMFHSTVNSVGQLIERSLLDLTSNLKRQEEALLKSVNPDARDQCATVFKELRQGVDVVASGVSSMRNLSSVVIHRLDEIKITLQQSDKSLK
;
A
#
# COMPACT_ATOMS: atom_id res chain seq x y z
N MET A 1 -18.00 2.94 -29.67
CA MET A 1 -16.85 3.74 -30.12
C MET A 1 -16.30 4.44 -28.89
N THR A 2 -15.22 3.93 -28.33
CA THR A 2 -14.54 4.55 -27.20
C THR A 2 -13.88 5.83 -27.69
N THR A 3 -14.39 6.98 -27.28
CA THR A 3 -13.74 8.28 -27.51
C THR A 3 -12.35 8.20 -26.85
N LYS A 4 -11.31 8.04 -27.66
CA LYS A 4 -9.93 8.02 -27.16
C LYS A 4 -9.66 9.41 -26.58
N ALA A 5 -9.44 9.50 -25.27
CA ALA A 5 -9.10 10.77 -24.62
C ALA A 5 -7.83 11.34 -25.26
N LEU A 6 -7.83 12.64 -25.54
CA LEU A 6 -6.66 13.34 -26.07
C LEU A 6 -5.60 13.43 -24.98
N LEU A 7 -4.34 13.18 -25.31
CA LEU A 7 -3.23 13.34 -24.37
C LEU A 7 -2.87 14.82 -24.24
N HIS A 8 -2.68 15.28 -23.00
CA HIS A 8 -2.25 16.63 -22.69
C HIS A 8 -0.71 16.69 -22.66
N ILE A 9 -0.13 17.47 -23.55
CA ILE A 9 1.31 17.57 -23.76
C ILE A 9 1.80 18.98 -23.39
N LEU A 10 2.84 19.08 -22.59
CA LEU A 10 3.57 20.30 -22.36
C LEU A 10 4.87 20.30 -23.16
N ILE A 11 5.10 21.33 -23.98
CA ILE A 11 6.38 21.56 -24.69
C ILE A 11 7.09 22.71 -23.98
N VAL A 12 8.35 22.48 -23.61
CA VAL A 12 9.21 23.45 -22.95
C VAL A 12 10.47 23.62 -23.77
N ASP A 13 10.65 24.75 -24.40
CA ASP A 13 11.77 25.05 -25.32
C ASP A 13 11.92 26.56 -25.47
N ASP A 14 13.12 27.12 -25.36
CA ASP A 14 13.38 28.55 -25.47
C ASP A 14 13.45 29.05 -26.92
N GLU A 15 13.57 28.13 -27.88
CA GLU A 15 13.62 28.47 -29.30
C GLU A 15 12.21 28.61 -29.89
N ASP A 16 11.70 29.83 -30.03
CA ASP A 16 10.33 30.13 -30.49
C ASP A 16 9.98 29.42 -31.79
N SER A 17 10.89 29.46 -32.78
CA SER A 17 10.63 28.87 -34.11
C SER A 17 10.42 27.37 -34.03
N PHE A 18 11.22 26.68 -33.27
CA PHE A 18 11.12 25.25 -33.06
C PHE A 18 9.86 24.90 -32.25
N ARG A 19 9.66 25.57 -31.09
CA ARG A 19 8.54 25.36 -30.17
C ARG A 19 7.18 25.51 -30.87
N LEU A 20 6.99 26.64 -31.59
CA LEU A 20 5.70 26.93 -32.27
C LEU A 20 5.45 25.98 -33.44
N SER A 21 6.50 25.62 -34.20
CA SER A 21 6.38 24.64 -35.28
C SER A 21 5.97 23.27 -34.75
N LEU A 22 6.59 22.83 -33.66
CA LEU A 22 6.28 21.56 -33.01
C LEU A 22 4.88 21.53 -32.43
N GLU A 23 4.48 22.59 -31.74
CA GLU A 23 3.13 22.75 -31.19
C GLU A 23 2.06 22.66 -32.29
N MET A 24 2.26 23.39 -33.39
CA MET A 24 1.35 23.39 -34.54
C MET A 24 1.22 22.00 -35.16
N ALA A 25 2.35 21.33 -35.39
CA ALA A 25 2.40 20.01 -35.98
C ALA A 25 1.70 18.96 -35.13
N LEU A 26 1.91 18.96 -33.81
CA LEU A 26 1.25 18.04 -32.90
C LEU A 26 -0.25 18.30 -32.76
N LYS A 27 -0.70 19.56 -32.77
CA LYS A 27 -2.13 19.93 -32.77
C LYS A 27 -2.84 19.41 -34.03
N MET A 28 -2.19 19.45 -35.18
CA MET A 28 -2.76 18.95 -36.44
C MET A 28 -3.02 17.46 -36.43
N SER A 29 -2.35 16.67 -35.59
CA SER A 29 -2.56 15.21 -35.50
C SER A 29 -3.90 14.81 -34.85
N ASN A 30 -4.67 15.76 -34.29
CA ASN A 30 -5.94 15.51 -33.57
C ASN A 30 -5.83 14.43 -32.45
N SER A 31 -4.62 14.15 -31.98
CA SER A 31 -4.37 13.15 -30.94
C SER A 31 -3.99 13.79 -29.60
N PHE A 32 -3.65 15.07 -29.62
CA PHE A 32 -3.07 15.78 -28.48
C PHE A 32 -3.73 17.14 -28.22
N VAL A 33 -3.83 17.50 -26.95
CA VAL A 33 -3.99 18.89 -26.48
C VAL A 33 -2.60 19.38 -26.10
N VAL A 34 -2.12 20.44 -26.75
CA VAL A 34 -0.74 20.88 -26.61
C VAL A 34 -0.70 22.29 -26.05
N GLN A 35 0.06 22.47 -24.98
CA GLN A 35 0.45 23.74 -24.40
C GLN A 35 1.98 23.86 -24.50
N SER A 36 2.47 25.09 -24.67
CA SER A 36 3.92 25.31 -24.74
C SER A 36 4.35 26.52 -23.91
N CYS A 37 5.60 26.50 -23.44
CA CYS A 37 6.25 27.62 -22.76
C CYS A 37 7.74 27.69 -23.14
N ASP A 38 8.32 28.84 -22.89
CA ASP A 38 9.65 29.24 -23.34
C ASP A 38 10.76 29.06 -22.29
N SER A 39 10.44 28.61 -21.09
CA SER A 39 11.41 28.52 -20.00
C SER A 39 11.06 27.46 -18.98
N GLY A 40 12.07 26.94 -18.27
CA GLY A 40 11.91 25.99 -17.18
C GLY A 40 11.12 26.54 -16.01
N ASP A 41 11.33 27.82 -15.67
CA ASP A 41 10.61 28.49 -14.58
C ASP A 41 9.10 28.58 -14.88
N THR A 42 8.73 28.94 -16.12
CA THR A 42 7.33 28.96 -16.57
C THR A 42 6.73 27.57 -16.59
N ALA A 43 7.48 26.56 -17.02
CA ALA A 43 7.04 25.16 -17.02
C ALA A 43 6.70 24.67 -15.61
N VAL A 44 7.53 24.99 -14.62
CA VAL A 44 7.28 24.68 -13.20
C VAL A 44 5.99 25.28 -12.71
N GLU A 45 5.73 26.58 -13.02
CA GLU A 45 4.49 27.25 -12.59
C GLU A 45 3.25 26.68 -13.27
N ILE A 46 3.35 26.24 -14.52
CA ILE A 46 2.26 25.58 -15.25
C ILE A 46 1.98 24.21 -14.64
N MET A 47 3.00 23.37 -14.45
CA MET A 47 2.87 22.02 -13.89
C MET A 47 2.36 21.99 -12.44
N LYS A 48 2.48 23.06 -11.68
CA LYS A 48 1.83 23.21 -10.36
C LYS A 48 0.32 23.36 -10.45
N LYS A 49 -0.21 23.85 -11.56
CA LYS A 49 -1.62 24.23 -11.73
C LYS A 49 -2.39 23.28 -12.63
N GLU A 50 -1.72 22.67 -13.57
CA GLU A 50 -2.32 21.85 -14.63
C GLU A 50 -1.68 20.49 -14.71
N HIS A 51 -2.45 19.52 -15.20
CA HIS A 51 -1.99 18.14 -15.34
C HIS A 51 -1.64 17.81 -16.79
N PHE A 52 -0.49 17.15 -16.99
CA PHE A 52 -0.01 16.72 -18.29
C PHE A 52 0.26 15.22 -18.31
N ASP A 53 0.04 14.61 -19.47
CA ASP A 53 0.30 13.19 -19.70
C ASP A 53 1.74 12.92 -20.13
N VAL A 54 2.38 13.89 -20.84
CA VAL A 54 3.77 13.83 -21.27
C VAL A 54 4.34 15.25 -21.30
N VAL A 55 5.59 15.42 -20.87
CA VAL A 55 6.36 16.65 -21.02
C VAL A 55 7.46 16.43 -22.06
N ILE A 56 7.53 17.33 -23.03
CA ILE A 56 8.63 17.43 -24.01
C ILE A 56 9.51 18.59 -23.55
N LEU A 57 10.76 18.33 -23.22
CA LEU A 57 11.60 19.26 -22.47
C LEU A 57 12.94 19.46 -23.17
N ASP A 58 13.24 20.69 -23.56
CA ASP A 58 14.57 21.01 -24.05
C ASP A 58 15.60 20.91 -22.91
N HIS A 59 16.76 20.43 -23.25
CA HIS A 59 17.87 20.31 -22.31
C HIS A 59 18.48 21.66 -21.94
N ARG A 60 18.66 22.56 -22.94
CA ARG A 60 19.38 23.82 -22.75
C ARG A 60 18.44 25.01 -22.90
N MET A 61 18.13 25.62 -21.79
CA MET A 61 17.34 26.86 -21.75
C MET A 61 18.02 27.87 -20.84
N PRO A 62 17.87 29.18 -21.11
CA PRO A 62 18.32 30.22 -20.19
C PRO A 62 17.55 30.10 -18.83
N GLY A 63 18.26 30.40 -17.75
CA GLY A 63 17.70 30.24 -16.40
C GLY A 63 17.68 28.77 -15.99
N MET A 64 16.51 28.21 -15.70
CA MET A 64 16.35 26.84 -15.29
C MET A 64 16.47 25.89 -16.51
N SER A 65 17.52 25.06 -16.51
CA SER A 65 17.76 24.05 -17.54
C SER A 65 16.76 22.88 -17.47
N GLY A 66 16.66 22.09 -18.56
CA GLY A 66 15.79 20.91 -18.57
C GLY A 66 16.13 19.87 -17.50
N LEU A 67 17.41 19.69 -17.16
CA LEU A 67 17.79 18.79 -16.07
C LEU A 67 17.34 19.33 -14.70
N GLU A 68 17.41 20.62 -14.46
CA GLU A 68 16.93 21.24 -13.22
C GLU A 68 15.40 21.15 -13.10
N VAL A 69 14.66 21.32 -14.21
CA VAL A 69 13.21 21.07 -14.24
C VAL A 69 12.91 19.62 -13.89
N LEU A 70 13.63 18.67 -14.48
CA LEU A 70 13.46 17.23 -14.19
C LEU A 70 13.78 16.89 -12.73
N GLN A 71 14.84 17.48 -12.17
CA GLN A 71 15.19 17.33 -10.77
C GLN A 71 14.05 17.87 -9.86
N TRP A 72 13.55 19.06 -10.16
CA TRP A 72 12.41 19.64 -9.44
C TRP A 72 11.18 18.74 -9.52
N MET A 73 10.84 18.17 -10.70
CA MET A 73 9.72 17.22 -10.83
C MET A 73 9.90 16.01 -9.91
N ASN A 74 11.12 15.46 -9.83
CA ASN A 74 11.44 14.34 -8.97
C ASN A 74 11.30 14.69 -7.48
N GLU A 75 11.78 15.86 -7.06
CA GLU A 75 11.65 16.37 -5.68
C GLU A 75 10.17 16.56 -5.27
N GLN A 76 9.35 17.05 -6.21
CA GLN A 76 7.90 17.19 -6.01
C GLN A 76 7.12 15.87 -6.18
N LYS A 77 7.80 14.77 -6.52
CA LYS A 77 7.18 13.47 -6.82
C LYS A 77 6.13 13.55 -7.94
N LEU A 78 6.32 14.45 -8.89
CA LEU A 78 5.49 14.57 -10.08
C LEU A 78 5.85 13.43 -11.04
N ALA A 79 5.01 12.42 -11.07
CA ALA A 79 5.21 11.24 -11.91
C ALA A 79 4.63 11.47 -13.32
N ILE A 80 5.19 12.43 -14.07
CA ILE A 80 4.85 12.69 -15.46
C ILE A 80 6.01 12.20 -16.33
N PRO A 81 5.77 11.38 -17.37
CA PRO A 81 6.84 10.92 -18.24
C PRO A 81 7.40 12.08 -19.09
N VAL A 82 8.73 12.15 -19.17
CA VAL A 82 9.46 13.20 -19.88
C VAL A 82 10.16 12.62 -21.08
N ILE A 83 10.01 13.30 -22.24
CA ILE A 83 10.84 13.13 -23.43
C ILE A 83 11.79 14.33 -23.47
N MET A 84 13.08 14.08 -23.34
CA MET A 84 14.05 15.16 -23.45
C MET A 84 14.46 15.39 -24.91
N ILE A 85 14.43 16.66 -25.33
CA ILE A 85 14.90 17.08 -26.65
C ILE A 85 16.18 17.87 -26.50
N THR A 86 17.08 17.76 -27.47
CA THR A 86 18.32 18.49 -27.46
C THR A 86 18.87 18.79 -28.86
N ALA A 87 19.56 19.89 -29.01
CA ALA A 87 20.42 20.14 -30.18
C ALA A 87 21.56 19.10 -30.24
N ALA A 88 22.08 18.83 -31.41
CA ALA A 88 23.11 17.79 -31.66
C ALA A 88 24.29 17.82 -30.68
N GLY A 89 24.69 16.66 -30.16
CA GLY A 89 26.08 16.45 -29.76
C GLY A 89 26.46 16.12 -28.34
N SER A 90 25.58 15.58 -27.46
CA SER A 90 26.14 15.06 -26.20
C SER A 90 25.52 13.73 -25.76
N GLU A 91 26.20 12.63 -26.06
CA GLU A 91 25.91 11.30 -25.50
C GLU A 91 25.99 11.33 -23.96
N THR A 92 26.84 12.17 -23.39
CA THR A 92 26.96 12.38 -21.94
C THR A 92 25.66 12.89 -21.31
N VAL A 93 24.99 13.84 -21.98
CA VAL A 93 23.68 14.38 -21.50
C VAL A 93 22.58 13.35 -21.60
N ALA A 94 22.56 12.54 -22.66
CA ALA A 94 21.58 11.46 -22.78
C ALA A 94 21.70 10.46 -21.62
N VAL A 95 22.94 10.08 -21.27
CA VAL A 95 23.19 9.17 -20.13
C VAL A 95 22.78 9.81 -18.80
N GLU A 96 23.02 11.09 -18.62
CA GLU A 96 22.64 11.82 -17.42
C GLU A 96 21.09 11.95 -17.30
N ALA A 97 20.44 12.35 -18.38
CA ALA A 97 18.97 12.42 -18.44
C ALA A 97 18.32 11.07 -18.12
N LEU A 98 18.84 9.96 -18.67
CA LEU A 98 18.35 8.61 -18.37
C LEU A 98 18.51 8.23 -16.88
N LYS A 99 19.62 8.65 -16.23
CA LYS A 99 19.81 8.45 -14.78
C LYS A 99 18.77 9.21 -13.95
N HIS A 100 18.32 10.37 -14.43
CA HIS A 100 17.27 11.17 -13.80
C HIS A 100 15.84 10.72 -14.13
N GLY A 101 15.68 9.62 -14.88
CA GLY A 101 14.38 8.99 -15.11
C GLY A 101 13.62 9.48 -16.34
N VAL A 102 14.30 10.11 -17.30
CA VAL A 102 13.70 10.44 -18.60
C VAL A 102 13.29 9.16 -19.33
N TYR A 103 12.12 9.18 -19.94
CA TYR A 103 11.56 8.02 -20.66
C TYR A 103 12.12 7.85 -22.06
N ASP A 104 12.50 8.97 -22.71
CA ASP A 104 13.12 8.97 -24.04
C ASP A 104 13.96 10.24 -24.25
N TYR A 105 14.89 10.17 -25.21
CA TYR A 105 15.80 11.24 -25.57
C TYR A 105 15.87 11.36 -27.10
N ILE A 106 15.55 12.54 -27.65
CA ILE A 106 15.44 12.76 -29.09
C ILE A 106 16.26 14.00 -29.47
N ARG A 107 16.98 13.90 -30.58
CA ARG A 107 17.72 15.04 -31.16
C ARG A 107 16.79 15.92 -31.99
N LYS A 108 16.89 17.26 -31.84
CA LYS A 108 16.07 18.23 -32.59
C LYS A 108 16.18 18.03 -34.12
N ASP A 109 17.40 17.73 -34.61
CA ASP A 109 17.67 17.52 -36.04
C ASP A 109 17.10 16.21 -36.61
N GLN A 110 16.66 15.29 -35.78
CA GLN A 110 16.06 13.99 -36.13
C GLN A 110 14.54 13.91 -35.89
N ILE A 111 13.92 15.04 -35.52
CA ILE A 111 12.49 15.06 -35.22
C ILE A 111 11.71 15.04 -36.52
N ASP A 112 10.97 13.96 -36.67
CA ASP A 112 9.83 13.80 -37.58
C ASP A 112 8.56 13.76 -36.72
N VAL A 113 7.54 14.51 -37.13
CA VAL A 113 6.28 14.67 -36.37
C VAL A 113 5.56 13.33 -36.13
N ASP A 114 5.53 12.48 -37.14
CA ASP A 114 4.87 11.17 -37.04
C ASP A 114 5.64 10.27 -36.06
N ARG A 115 6.96 10.27 -36.17
CA ARG A 115 7.85 9.53 -35.26
C ARG A 115 7.73 10.05 -33.83
N LEU A 116 7.71 11.37 -33.62
CA LEU A 116 7.52 11.97 -32.31
C LEU A 116 6.13 11.64 -31.74
N SER A 117 5.06 11.67 -32.54
CA SER A 117 3.72 11.27 -32.13
C SER A 117 3.67 9.82 -31.66
N MET A 118 4.40 8.92 -32.34
CA MET A 118 4.53 7.52 -31.89
C MET A 118 5.34 7.42 -30.58
N ALA A 119 6.43 8.18 -30.45
CA ALA A 119 7.23 8.20 -29.25
C ALA A 119 6.44 8.69 -28.03
N ILE A 120 5.67 9.77 -28.16
CA ILE A 120 4.78 10.30 -27.12
C ILE A 120 3.79 9.23 -26.64
N LYS A 121 3.07 8.59 -27.58
CA LYS A 121 2.11 7.52 -27.26
C LYS A 121 2.80 6.33 -26.58
N GLY A 122 3.93 5.89 -27.10
CA GLY A 122 4.70 4.78 -26.53
C GLY A 122 5.27 5.08 -25.14
N VAL A 123 5.72 6.32 -24.90
CA VAL A 123 6.20 6.76 -23.58
C VAL A 123 5.05 6.77 -22.58
N HIS A 124 3.89 7.33 -22.95
CA HIS A 124 2.71 7.36 -22.11
C HIS A 124 2.22 5.94 -21.77
N GLU A 125 2.13 5.04 -22.75
CA GLU A 125 1.73 3.64 -22.54
C GLU A 125 2.72 2.91 -21.60
N ARG A 126 4.02 3.07 -21.79
CA ARG A 126 5.04 2.49 -20.89
C ARG A 126 4.93 3.02 -19.47
N TYR A 127 4.64 4.32 -19.32
CA TYR A 127 4.41 4.93 -18.02
C TYR A 127 3.18 4.33 -17.31
N LEU A 128 2.04 4.24 -18.00
CA LEU A 128 0.83 3.66 -17.43
C LEU A 128 1.02 2.19 -17.04
N TYR A 129 1.71 1.43 -17.88
CA TYR A 129 2.03 0.03 -17.58
C TYR A 129 2.88 -0.12 -16.32
N ARG A 130 3.95 0.68 -16.21
CA ARG A 130 4.81 0.68 -14.99
C ARG A 130 4.03 1.09 -13.74
N LYS A 131 3.23 2.15 -13.85
CA LYS A 131 2.38 2.62 -12.75
C LYS A 131 1.43 1.52 -12.27
N GLY A 132 0.75 0.85 -13.20
CA GLY A 132 -0.16 -0.25 -12.87
C GLY A 132 0.56 -1.46 -12.22
N ILE A 133 1.80 -1.77 -12.60
CA ILE A 133 2.59 -2.80 -11.92
C ILE A 133 2.90 -2.39 -10.48
N ILE A 134 3.39 -1.17 -10.27
CA ILE A 134 3.77 -0.66 -8.94
C ILE A 134 2.55 -0.65 -7.99
N GLU A 135 1.40 -0.20 -8.49
CA GLU A 135 0.14 -0.19 -7.73
C GLU A 135 -0.28 -1.61 -7.31
N ARG A 136 -0.26 -2.57 -8.25
CA ARG A 136 -0.58 -3.98 -7.95
C ARG A 136 0.39 -4.61 -6.94
N GLU A 137 1.68 -4.36 -7.10
CA GLU A 137 2.67 -4.86 -6.13
C GLU A 137 2.47 -4.28 -4.73
N ALA A 138 2.09 -3.00 -4.63
CA ALA A 138 1.77 -2.36 -3.35
C ALA A 138 0.53 -2.96 -2.70
N GLU A 139 -0.54 -3.20 -3.49
CA GLU A 139 -1.75 -3.89 -3.04
C GLU A 139 -1.47 -5.32 -2.57
N ASP A 140 -0.70 -6.08 -3.34
CA ASP A 140 -0.32 -7.45 -3.00
C ASP A 140 0.51 -7.52 -1.70
N ARG A 141 1.41 -6.55 -1.49
CA ARG A 141 2.19 -6.45 -0.24
C ARG A 141 1.27 -6.19 0.96
N LEU A 142 0.35 -5.23 0.83
CA LEU A 142 -0.60 -4.89 1.88
C LEU A 142 -1.52 -6.08 2.23
N LEU A 143 -2.01 -6.80 1.20
CA LEU A 143 -2.82 -8.00 1.39
C LEU A 143 -2.05 -9.10 2.13
N LYS A 144 -0.80 -9.35 1.75
CA LYS A 144 0.07 -10.34 2.41
C LYS A 144 0.37 -9.97 3.87
N GLU A 145 0.54 -8.69 4.16
CA GLU A 145 0.77 -8.21 5.53
C GLU A 145 -0.47 -8.43 6.40
N LYS A 146 -1.65 -8.04 5.89
CA LYS A 146 -2.92 -8.29 6.59
C LYS A 146 -3.22 -9.77 6.78
N GLN A 147 -2.88 -10.62 5.81
CA GLN A 147 -3.06 -12.06 5.94
C GLN A 147 -2.17 -12.63 7.06
N LYS A 148 -0.92 -12.21 7.15
CA LYS A 148 -0.01 -12.63 8.24
C LYS A 148 -0.54 -12.22 9.62
N GLU A 149 -1.08 -11.01 9.73
CA GLU A 149 -1.67 -10.53 10.98
C GLU A 149 -2.88 -11.39 11.38
N LEU A 150 -3.73 -11.71 10.42
CA LEU A 150 -4.90 -12.58 10.65
C LEU A 150 -4.48 -13.99 11.08
N ASP A 151 -3.48 -14.59 10.41
CA ASP A 151 -2.97 -15.90 10.74
C ASP A 151 -2.38 -15.94 12.17
N ALA A 152 -1.66 -14.88 12.58
CA ALA A 152 -1.14 -14.74 13.94
C ALA A 152 -2.25 -14.68 15.00
N LEU A 153 -3.32 -13.94 14.72
CA LEU A 153 -4.48 -13.85 15.62
C LEU A 153 -5.23 -15.18 15.73
N GLN A 154 -5.38 -15.91 14.63
CA GLN A 154 -5.98 -17.24 14.63
C GLN A 154 -5.14 -18.24 15.44
N MET A 155 -3.82 -18.19 15.27
CA MET A 155 -2.89 -19.01 16.04
C MET A 155 -2.96 -18.69 17.54
N PHE A 156 -3.01 -17.40 17.90
CA PHE A 156 -3.18 -16.96 19.28
C PHE A 156 -4.49 -17.50 19.88
N HIS A 157 -5.61 -17.35 19.17
CA HIS A 157 -6.91 -17.89 19.60
C HIS A 157 -6.88 -19.40 19.84
N SER A 158 -6.31 -20.15 18.87
CA SER A 158 -6.16 -21.60 19.00
C SER A 158 -5.35 -21.98 20.25
N THR A 159 -4.26 -21.25 20.51
CA THR A 159 -3.42 -21.45 21.69
C THR A 159 -4.18 -21.17 22.97
N VAL A 160 -4.89 -20.04 23.04
CA VAL A 160 -5.71 -19.67 24.23
C VAL A 160 -6.76 -20.73 24.50
N ASN A 161 -7.44 -21.23 23.48
CA ASN A 161 -8.44 -22.28 23.63
C ASN A 161 -7.83 -23.58 24.13
N SER A 162 -6.71 -24.00 23.54
CA SER A 162 -6.03 -25.25 23.93
C SER A 162 -5.54 -25.22 25.37
N VAL A 163 -4.88 -24.13 25.75
CA VAL A 163 -4.41 -23.92 27.13
C VAL A 163 -5.58 -23.79 28.11
N GLY A 164 -6.64 -23.07 27.73
CA GLY A 164 -7.85 -22.95 28.54
C GLY A 164 -8.51 -24.30 28.82
N GLN A 165 -8.65 -25.16 27.80
CA GLN A 165 -9.18 -26.52 27.98
C GLN A 165 -8.33 -27.36 28.92
N LEU A 166 -7.01 -27.24 28.84
CA LEU A 166 -6.08 -27.97 29.69
C LEU A 166 -6.21 -27.53 31.16
N ILE A 167 -6.31 -26.23 31.40
CA ILE A 167 -6.52 -25.67 32.73
C ILE A 167 -7.88 -26.12 33.30
N GLU A 168 -8.96 -26.00 32.53
CA GLU A 168 -10.31 -26.44 32.95
C GLU A 168 -10.31 -27.92 33.38
N ARG A 169 -9.65 -28.78 32.58
CA ARG A 169 -9.52 -30.22 32.94
C ARG A 169 -8.77 -30.40 34.24
N SER A 170 -7.61 -29.71 34.40
CA SER A 170 -6.81 -29.78 35.62
C SER A 170 -7.57 -29.27 36.85
N LEU A 171 -8.40 -28.22 36.70
CA LEU A 171 -9.25 -27.70 37.77
C LEU A 171 -10.38 -28.69 38.18
N LEU A 172 -10.97 -29.40 37.21
CA LEU A 172 -11.95 -30.45 37.47
C LEU A 172 -11.33 -31.62 38.27
N ASP A 173 -10.13 -32.03 37.88
CA ASP A 173 -9.39 -33.07 38.59
C ASP A 173 -9.01 -32.62 40.02
N LEU A 174 -8.57 -31.35 40.19
CA LEU A 174 -8.28 -30.79 41.49
C LEU A 174 -9.53 -30.72 42.38
N THR A 175 -10.68 -30.29 41.85
CA THR A 175 -11.94 -30.22 42.56
C THR A 175 -12.38 -31.60 43.04
N SER A 176 -12.25 -32.61 42.18
CA SER A 176 -12.57 -33.99 42.49
C SER A 176 -11.68 -34.56 43.61
N ASN A 177 -10.39 -34.26 43.54
CA ASN A 177 -9.43 -34.66 44.54
C ASN A 177 -9.68 -33.97 45.90
N LEU A 178 -9.95 -32.66 45.92
CA LEU A 178 -10.29 -31.89 47.12
C LEU A 178 -11.53 -32.49 47.80
N LYS A 179 -12.58 -32.83 47.03
CA LYS A 179 -13.80 -33.45 47.57
C LYS A 179 -13.49 -34.79 48.23
N ARG A 180 -12.68 -35.65 47.56
CA ARG A 180 -12.27 -36.95 48.14
C ARG A 180 -11.45 -36.80 49.40
N GLN A 181 -10.53 -35.85 49.44
CA GLN A 181 -9.70 -35.58 50.65
C GLN A 181 -10.55 -35.03 51.77
N GLU A 182 -11.47 -34.11 51.51
CA GLU A 182 -12.43 -33.58 52.51
C GLU A 182 -13.23 -34.71 53.13
N GLU A 183 -13.82 -35.58 52.34
CA GLU A 183 -14.61 -36.73 52.82
C GLU A 183 -13.78 -37.68 53.68
N ALA A 184 -12.54 -37.93 53.31
CA ALA A 184 -11.63 -38.78 54.10
C ALA A 184 -11.23 -38.12 55.43
N LEU A 185 -10.91 -36.82 55.40
CA LEU A 185 -10.46 -36.09 56.59
C LEU A 185 -11.61 -35.90 57.59
N LEU A 186 -12.82 -35.56 57.13
CA LEU A 186 -13.99 -35.39 57.99
C LEU A 186 -14.40 -36.69 58.73
N LYS A 187 -14.02 -37.86 58.17
CA LYS A 187 -14.26 -39.17 58.85
C LYS A 187 -13.24 -39.46 59.94
N SER A 188 -12.02 -38.87 59.87
CA SER A 188 -10.91 -39.17 60.76
C SER A 188 -10.65 -38.12 61.84
N VAL A 189 -11.24 -36.92 61.72
CA VAL A 189 -11.02 -35.77 62.63
C VAL A 189 -12.02 -35.76 63.76
N ASN A 190 -11.58 -35.23 64.93
CA ASN A 190 -12.39 -35.02 66.13
C ASN A 190 -13.56 -34.05 65.82
N PRO A 191 -14.75 -34.23 66.41
CA PRO A 191 -15.93 -33.38 66.16
C PRO A 191 -15.68 -31.89 66.23
N ASP A 192 -14.88 -31.42 67.21
CA ASP A 192 -14.58 -30.00 67.40
C ASP A 192 -13.73 -29.36 66.28
N ALA A 193 -13.00 -30.16 65.51
CA ALA A 193 -12.17 -29.64 64.42
C ALA A 193 -12.85 -29.81 63.01
N ARG A 194 -14.00 -30.44 62.93
CA ARG A 194 -14.72 -30.72 61.69
C ARG A 194 -15.16 -29.43 60.99
N ASP A 195 -15.70 -28.47 61.73
CA ASP A 195 -16.19 -27.19 61.16
C ASP A 195 -15.05 -26.35 60.61
N GLN A 196 -13.89 -26.34 61.26
CA GLN A 196 -12.71 -25.65 60.75
C GLN A 196 -12.19 -26.30 59.47
N CYS A 197 -12.10 -27.61 59.45
CA CYS A 197 -11.71 -28.34 58.22
C CYS A 197 -12.67 -28.09 57.04
N ALA A 198 -13.98 -28.17 57.29
CA ALA A 198 -14.99 -27.91 56.27
C ALA A 198 -14.91 -26.48 55.70
N THR A 199 -14.62 -25.50 56.54
CA THR A 199 -14.42 -24.10 56.14
C THR A 199 -13.21 -23.93 55.23
N VAL A 200 -12.08 -24.53 55.57
CA VAL A 200 -10.86 -24.48 54.71
C VAL A 200 -11.11 -25.13 53.33
N PHE A 201 -11.75 -26.29 53.28
CA PHE A 201 -12.08 -26.93 52.00
C PHE A 201 -13.09 -26.10 51.18
N LYS A 202 -14.01 -25.42 51.83
CA LYS A 202 -14.94 -24.50 51.14
C LYS A 202 -14.20 -23.31 50.52
N GLU A 203 -13.24 -22.70 51.24
CA GLU A 203 -12.44 -21.60 50.74
C GLU A 203 -11.55 -22.04 49.54
N LEU A 204 -10.93 -23.22 49.65
CA LEU A 204 -10.15 -23.81 48.55
C LEU A 204 -10.99 -24.02 47.27
N ARG A 205 -12.20 -24.59 47.44
CA ARG A 205 -13.12 -24.75 46.33
C ARG A 205 -13.54 -23.44 45.69
N GLN A 206 -13.85 -22.42 46.51
CA GLN A 206 -14.16 -21.08 45.99
C GLN A 206 -12.99 -20.50 45.20
N GLY A 207 -11.76 -20.70 45.62
CA GLY A 207 -10.57 -20.28 44.89
C GLY A 207 -10.45 -20.97 43.52
N VAL A 208 -10.72 -22.27 43.46
CA VAL A 208 -10.73 -23.03 42.22
C VAL A 208 -11.82 -22.53 41.26
N ASP A 209 -13.02 -22.27 41.77
CA ASP A 209 -14.16 -21.76 40.97
C ASP A 209 -13.88 -20.38 40.39
N VAL A 210 -13.20 -19.49 41.15
CA VAL A 210 -12.77 -18.17 40.65
C VAL A 210 -11.80 -18.31 39.47
N VAL A 211 -10.80 -19.20 39.58
CA VAL A 211 -9.85 -19.46 38.50
C VAL A 211 -10.54 -20.04 37.27
N ALA A 212 -11.44 -21.01 37.45
CA ALA A 212 -12.23 -21.63 36.40
C ALA A 212 -13.07 -20.60 35.62
N SER A 213 -13.73 -19.70 36.36
CA SER A 213 -14.53 -18.62 35.79
C SER A 213 -13.65 -17.63 35.00
N GLY A 214 -12.45 -17.29 35.49
CA GLY A 214 -11.48 -16.44 34.80
C GLY A 214 -11.00 -17.04 33.48
N VAL A 215 -10.68 -18.33 33.47
CA VAL A 215 -10.25 -19.05 32.26
C VAL A 215 -11.38 -19.10 31.22
N SER A 216 -12.60 -19.40 31.66
CA SER A 216 -13.78 -19.44 30.78
C SER A 216 -14.05 -18.05 30.16
N SER A 217 -13.95 -16.98 30.96
CA SER A 217 -14.12 -15.61 30.49
C SER A 217 -13.07 -15.23 29.45
N MET A 218 -11.81 -15.60 29.66
CA MET A 218 -10.71 -15.33 28.71
C MET A 218 -10.94 -16.06 27.38
N ARG A 219 -11.40 -17.30 27.40
CA ARG A 219 -11.74 -18.06 26.18
C ARG A 219 -12.92 -17.43 25.43
N ASN A 220 -13.94 -16.99 26.12
CA ASN A 220 -15.09 -16.31 25.52
C ASN A 220 -14.68 -15.00 24.83
N LEU A 221 -13.87 -14.18 25.48
CA LEU A 221 -13.33 -12.95 24.88
C LEU A 221 -12.51 -13.24 23.64
N SER A 222 -11.62 -14.23 23.68
CA SER A 222 -10.83 -14.66 22.53
C SER A 222 -11.72 -15.13 21.37
N SER A 223 -12.78 -15.85 21.65
CA SER A 223 -13.76 -16.32 20.64
C SER A 223 -14.51 -15.15 19.98
N VAL A 224 -14.94 -14.15 20.77
CA VAL A 224 -15.61 -12.95 20.24
C VAL A 224 -14.69 -12.17 19.30
N VAL A 225 -13.44 -12.01 19.64
CA VAL A 225 -12.44 -11.32 18.80
C VAL A 225 -12.29 -12.02 17.46
N ILE A 226 -12.13 -13.34 17.45
CA ILE A 226 -11.99 -14.13 16.21
C ILE A 226 -13.27 -14.04 15.37
N HIS A 227 -14.44 -14.15 15.96
CA HIS A 227 -15.70 -14.05 15.21
C HIS A 227 -15.82 -12.69 14.50
N ARG A 228 -15.45 -11.60 15.17
CA ARG A 228 -15.42 -10.26 14.56
C ARG A 228 -14.40 -10.15 13.41
N LEU A 229 -13.24 -10.77 13.54
CA LEU A 229 -12.23 -10.80 12.47
C LEU A 229 -12.72 -11.58 11.25
N ASP A 230 -13.41 -12.69 11.45
CA ASP A 230 -14.00 -13.46 10.35
C ASP A 230 -15.10 -12.69 9.63
N GLU A 231 -15.96 -11.94 10.34
CA GLU A 231 -16.95 -11.04 9.75
C GLU A 231 -16.28 -9.97 8.86
N ILE A 232 -15.21 -9.34 9.34
CA ILE A 232 -14.45 -8.34 8.58
C ILE A 232 -13.81 -8.98 7.33
N LYS A 233 -13.28 -10.20 7.44
CA LYS A 233 -12.69 -10.94 6.33
C LYS A 233 -13.70 -11.23 5.23
N ILE A 234 -14.89 -11.67 5.59
CA ILE A 234 -15.99 -11.94 4.65
C ILE A 234 -16.40 -10.65 3.94
N THR A 235 -16.51 -9.54 4.67
CA THR A 235 -16.89 -8.24 4.12
C THR A 235 -15.84 -7.73 3.11
N LEU A 236 -14.55 -7.87 3.41
CA LEU A 236 -13.46 -7.51 2.50
C LEU A 236 -13.46 -8.37 1.22
N GLN A 237 -13.71 -9.67 1.32
CA GLN A 237 -13.79 -10.56 0.17
C GLN A 237 -15.01 -10.29 -0.73
N GLN A 238 -16.12 -9.80 -0.16
CA GLN A 238 -17.31 -9.40 -0.92
C GLN A 238 -17.08 -8.08 -1.66
N SER A 239 -16.38 -7.12 -1.06
CA SER A 239 -16.01 -5.85 -1.70
C SER A 239 -15.11 -6.06 -2.91
N ASP A 240 -14.18 -7.00 -2.85
CA ASP A 240 -13.24 -7.35 -3.94
C ASP A 240 -13.96 -8.01 -5.15
N LYS A 241 -15.07 -8.72 -4.90
CA LYS A 241 -15.90 -9.32 -5.96
C LYS A 241 -16.83 -8.33 -6.65
N SER A 242 -17.16 -7.21 -6.02
CA SER A 242 -18.02 -6.16 -6.59
C SER A 242 -17.26 -5.16 -7.46
N LEU A 243 -15.92 -5.17 -7.42
CA LEU A 243 -15.01 -4.32 -8.20
C LEU A 243 -14.46 -4.99 -9.47
N LYS A 244 -14.80 -6.24 -9.70
CA LYS A 244 -14.49 -7.01 -10.94
C LYS A 244 -15.70 -7.08 -11.85
#